data_dcbe0a4cabe0b9d52b17d8a86133fcca
#
_entry.id   dcbe0a4cabe0b9d52b17d8a86133fcca
#
_cell.length_a   1.000
_cell.length_b   1.000
_cell.length_c   1.000
_cell.angle_alpha   90.00
_cell.angle_beta   90.00
_cell.angle_gamma   90.00
#
_symmetry.space_group_name_H-M   'P 1'
#
loop_
_entity.id
_entity.type
_entity.pdbx_description
1 polymer ?
#
loop_
_entity_poly.entity_id
_entity_poly.type
_entity_poly.pdbx_seq_one_letter_code
_entity_poly.pdbx_strand_id
1 'polypeptide(L)'
;MRIFILALCLCLQLAVAAAANIPLMPIRDLRPGMQGIGKTVIQGDTIEEFNVEILGVQGSEATGYSVFVRLYGDLIEKTGGVAQGMSGSPVYVDGRLVGAVAFGKVFNDPHYCFLTPIGRMLSLLDEPKSLPADWLPQGTALQAGGFTEYGLSYLQEKLAPLGLEAVSAVGVGQGSGKALEPGSAVGASILQGDMTLGALGTVTWTDDKGNVLAFGHPFMQRGKSNIFMTKAWVLGVVPNMQSSYKVGNMGEPIGTFTQDCSSGIGGSQGKLPTTIPLFITVNDTGRGQGVSMRLEVVEDERLAPAIVEAAVVNALSKACDRNGGGTARLRFTITGVDSKKQNLSIQRENMFYSSDAILKNVNAELSEAMTILMQNKFEAVQLYGINVEAQLSEQVQVAEIQRVQAAAEKVQAGEKLAIDVTMKPYRGQEFTRTVYFTVPKDHPGGKLNLQVRGGSSMAWIIELLRKQQQEGVPAAKKQEQRRTLADYVQATNNADKNNEIIVDIASGQQQMNANPNAQDAGLAGMLAGSPFKQKYPFDFIIDGEGEISVEVISR
;
A
#
# COMPACT_ATOMS: atom_id res chain seq x y z
N MET A 1 35.55 -29.45 -47.67
CA MET A 1 35.35 -28.41 -46.62
C MET A 1 33.97 -27.72 -46.65
N ARG A 2 33.32 -27.48 -47.80
CA ARG A 2 31.98 -26.87 -47.88
C ARG A 2 30.82 -27.80 -47.50
N ILE A 3 30.94 -29.11 -47.64
CA ILE A 3 29.89 -30.10 -47.31
C ILE A 3 29.85 -30.40 -45.81
N PHE A 4 30.98 -30.29 -45.09
CA PHE A 4 31.01 -30.46 -43.62
C PHE A 4 30.40 -29.28 -42.85
N ILE A 5 30.44 -28.07 -43.40
CA ILE A 5 29.84 -26.88 -42.79
C ILE A 5 28.31 -26.91 -42.94
N LEU A 6 27.76 -27.46 -44.02
CA LEU A 6 26.32 -27.60 -44.21
C LEU A 6 25.70 -28.65 -43.27
N ALA A 7 26.41 -29.73 -42.98
CA ALA A 7 25.95 -30.76 -42.04
C ALA A 7 25.97 -30.29 -40.58
N LEU A 8 26.95 -29.44 -40.21
CA LEU A 8 27.03 -28.86 -38.88
C LEU A 8 25.94 -27.80 -38.64
N CYS A 9 25.54 -27.03 -39.66
CA CYS A 9 24.42 -26.10 -39.58
C CYS A 9 23.05 -26.79 -39.52
N LEU A 10 22.91 -28.01 -40.09
CA LEU A 10 21.66 -28.76 -40.04
C LEU A 10 21.44 -29.44 -38.68
N CYS A 11 22.52 -29.77 -37.94
CA CYS A 11 22.43 -30.34 -36.60
C CYS A 11 22.17 -29.29 -35.49
N LEU A 12 22.38 -27.98 -35.76
CA LEU A 12 22.09 -26.91 -34.79
C LEU A 12 20.65 -26.40 -34.84
N GLN A 13 19.83 -26.85 -35.78
CA GLN A 13 18.43 -26.43 -35.91
C GLN A 13 17.39 -27.39 -35.29
N LEU A 14 17.83 -28.46 -34.64
CA LEU A 14 16.93 -29.49 -34.08
C LEU A 14 16.76 -29.42 -32.56
N ALA A 15 17.10 -28.29 -31.92
CA ALA A 15 16.79 -28.05 -30.51
C ALA A 15 15.77 -26.89 -30.34
N VAL A 16 14.79 -26.76 -31.22
CA VAL A 16 13.53 -26.17 -30.86
C VAL A 16 12.77 -27.28 -30.11
N ALA A 17 12.93 -27.31 -28.80
CA ALA A 17 12.05 -28.10 -27.94
C ALA A 17 10.62 -27.68 -28.26
N ALA A 18 9.90 -28.52 -29.02
CA ALA A 18 8.45 -28.43 -29.10
C ALA A 18 7.95 -28.43 -27.67
N ALA A 19 7.31 -27.35 -27.25
CA ALA A 19 6.56 -27.31 -25.99
C ALA A 19 5.57 -28.46 -26.09
N ALA A 20 5.91 -29.60 -25.47
CA ALA A 20 5.09 -30.78 -25.49
C ALA A 20 3.77 -30.42 -24.82
N ASN A 21 2.68 -30.55 -25.55
CA ASN A 21 1.33 -30.48 -24.94
C ASN A 21 1.32 -31.51 -23.81
N ILE A 22 1.46 -31.06 -22.57
CA ILE A 22 1.46 -31.92 -21.38
C ILE A 22 0.11 -32.63 -21.35
N PRO A 23 0.06 -33.96 -21.48
CA PRO A 23 -1.23 -34.67 -21.48
C PRO A 23 -1.92 -34.51 -20.12
N LEU A 24 -3.20 -34.22 -20.14
CA LEU A 24 -3.99 -33.99 -18.93
C LEU A 24 -4.62 -35.30 -18.44
N MET A 25 -4.73 -35.45 -17.11
CA MET A 25 -5.43 -36.55 -16.46
C MET A 25 -6.88 -36.13 -16.16
N PRO A 26 -7.90 -36.70 -16.79
CA PRO A 26 -9.28 -36.45 -16.43
C PRO A 26 -9.59 -36.97 -15.02
N ILE A 27 -10.33 -36.21 -14.24
CA ILE A 27 -10.68 -36.58 -12.84
C ILE A 27 -11.38 -37.93 -12.77
N ARG A 28 -12.23 -38.24 -13.76
CA ARG A 28 -12.99 -39.52 -13.84
C ARG A 28 -12.07 -40.76 -13.98
N ASP A 29 -10.84 -40.57 -14.43
CA ASP A 29 -9.85 -41.65 -14.62
C ASP A 29 -9.07 -41.95 -13.33
N LEU A 30 -9.10 -41.03 -12.34
CA LEU A 30 -8.41 -41.21 -11.07
C LEU A 30 -9.08 -42.30 -10.22
N ARG A 31 -8.24 -43.13 -9.57
CA ARG A 31 -8.67 -44.17 -8.63
C ARG A 31 -7.80 -44.13 -7.37
N PRO A 32 -8.36 -44.41 -6.19
CA PRO A 32 -7.58 -44.60 -4.97
C PRO A 32 -6.46 -45.65 -5.16
N GLY A 33 -5.28 -45.37 -4.59
CA GLY A 33 -4.09 -46.20 -4.69
C GLY A 33 -3.20 -45.92 -5.90
N MET A 34 -3.64 -45.09 -6.85
CA MET A 34 -2.75 -44.65 -7.97
C MET A 34 -1.57 -43.89 -7.41
N GLN A 35 -0.39 -44.19 -7.94
CA GLN A 35 0.86 -43.53 -7.58
C GLN A 35 1.20 -42.45 -8.62
N GLY A 36 1.75 -41.35 -8.13
CA GLY A 36 2.14 -40.21 -8.94
C GLY A 36 3.44 -39.56 -8.46
N ILE A 37 3.87 -38.57 -9.21
CA ILE A 37 5.06 -37.76 -8.91
C ILE A 37 4.65 -36.29 -8.92
N GLY A 38 5.03 -35.57 -7.86
CA GLY A 38 4.94 -34.12 -7.80
C GLY A 38 6.30 -33.48 -8.03
N LYS A 39 6.31 -32.21 -8.46
CA LYS A 39 7.53 -31.43 -8.73
C LYS A 39 7.53 -30.12 -7.98
N THR A 40 8.65 -29.77 -7.35
CA THR A 40 8.78 -28.50 -6.61
C THR A 40 10.25 -28.11 -6.47
N VAL A 41 10.51 -26.88 -6.04
CA VAL A 41 11.84 -26.40 -5.62
C VAL A 41 11.85 -26.27 -4.11
N ILE A 42 12.81 -26.87 -3.42
CA ILE A 42 13.00 -26.69 -1.95
C ILE A 42 14.29 -25.93 -1.63
N GLN A 43 15.22 -25.81 -2.58
CA GLN A 43 16.44 -25.02 -2.45
C GLN A 43 16.94 -24.56 -3.81
N GLY A 44 17.38 -23.29 -3.92
CA GLY A 44 17.86 -22.70 -5.15
C GLY A 44 16.75 -22.55 -6.19
N ASP A 45 16.98 -23.09 -7.36
CA ASP A 45 16.04 -23.15 -8.49
C ASP A 45 15.99 -24.55 -9.13
N THR A 46 16.49 -25.56 -8.42
CA THR A 46 16.48 -26.95 -8.89
C THR A 46 15.14 -27.59 -8.56
N ILE A 47 14.46 -28.06 -9.60
CA ILE A 47 13.21 -28.81 -9.44
C ILE A 47 13.54 -30.21 -8.97
N GLU A 48 12.92 -30.60 -7.88
CA GLU A 48 13.03 -31.93 -7.29
C GLU A 48 11.66 -32.64 -7.29
N GLU A 49 11.68 -33.98 -7.28
CA GLU A 49 10.49 -34.80 -7.34
C GLU A 49 10.15 -35.39 -5.98
N PHE A 50 8.86 -35.54 -5.70
CA PHE A 50 8.32 -36.22 -4.53
C PHE A 50 7.18 -37.16 -4.92
N ASN A 51 6.94 -38.19 -4.09
CA ASN A 51 5.93 -39.19 -4.38
C ASN A 51 4.54 -38.74 -3.89
N VAL A 52 3.52 -39.16 -4.63
CA VAL A 52 2.10 -38.84 -4.36
C VAL A 52 1.26 -40.10 -4.47
N GLU A 53 0.41 -40.37 -3.49
CA GLU A 53 -0.63 -41.39 -3.56
C GLU A 53 -2.00 -40.74 -3.66
N ILE A 54 -2.80 -41.12 -4.64
CA ILE A 54 -4.17 -40.69 -4.78
C ILE A 54 -5.03 -41.46 -3.79
N LEU A 55 -5.70 -40.76 -2.88
CA LEU A 55 -6.58 -41.35 -1.86
C LEU A 55 -8.05 -41.29 -2.28
N GLY A 56 -8.43 -40.30 -3.08
CA GLY A 56 -9.79 -40.19 -3.57
C GLY A 56 -10.08 -38.84 -4.23
N VAL A 57 -11.27 -38.73 -4.78
CA VAL A 57 -11.80 -37.50 -5.36
C VAL A 57 -13.05 -37.12 -4.58
N GLN A 58 -13.17 -35.87 -4.20
CA GLN A 58 -14.38 -35.32 -3.55
C GLN A 58 -14.93 -34.13 -4.33
N GLY A 59 -16.21 -33.82 -4.10
CA GLY A 59 -16.90 -32.71 -4.76
C GLY A 59 -17.81 -33.15 -5.90
N SER A 60 -18.32 -32.18 -6.66
CA SER A 60 -19.23 -32.37 -7.79
C SER A 60 -18.98 -31.29 -8.84
N GLU A 61 -19.67 -31.35 -9.97
CA GLU A 61 -19.60 -30.27 -10.96
C GLU A 61 -20.10 -28.94 -10.40
N ALA A 62 -21.09 -28.97 -9.50
CA ALA A 62 -21.65 -27.77 -8.88
C ALA A 62 -20.71 -27.13 -7.83
N THR A 63 -20.04 -27.96 -7.02
CA THR A 63 -19.15 -27.49 -5.93
C THR A 63 -17.68 -27.42 -6.34
N GLY A 64 -17.35 -27.94 -7.52
CA GLY A 64 -15.98 -28.18 -7.95
C GLY A 64 -15.41 -29.46 -7.33
N TYR A 65 -14.45 -30.05 -8.04
CA TYR A 65 -13.74 -31.24 -7.58
C TYR A 65 -12.42 -30.87 -6.92
N SER A 66 -12.00 -31.68 -5.93
CA SER A 66 -10.62 -31.70 -5.38
C SER A 66 -10.15 -33.13 -5.24
N VAL A 67 -8.86 -33.37 -5.33
CA VAL A 67 -8.24 -34.69 -5.21
C VAL A 67 -7.53 -34.78 -3.88
N PHE A 68 -7.94 -35.71 -3.02
CA PHE A 68 -7.29 -35.98 -1.75
C PHE A 68 -6.09 -36.89 -1.95
N VAL A 69 -4.94 -36.49 -1.43
CA VAL A 69 -3.66 -37.18 -1.65
C VAL A 69 -2.81 -37.25 -0.37
N ARG A 70 -1.89 -38.22 -0.36
CA ARG A 70 -0.79 -38.31 0.58
C ARG A 70 0.51 -38.07 -0.17
N LEU A 71 1.35 -37.15 0.32
CA LEU A 71 2.70 -36.92 -0.16
C LEU A 71 3.69 -37.71 0.72
N TYR A 72 4.74 -38.26 0.11
CA TYR A 72 5.70 -39.07 0.85
C TYR A 72 7.07 -39.12 0.15
N GLY A 73 8.07 -39.69 0.82
CA GLY A 73 9.43 -39.81 0.34
C GLY A 73 10.38 -38.81 0.99
N ASP A 74 11.69 -38.99 0.75
CA ASP A 74 12.75 -38.28 1.45
C ASP A 74 12.63 -36.76 1.40
N LEU A 75 12.16 -36.21 0.25
CA LEU A 75 11.94 -34.77 0.11
C LEU A 75 10.86 -34.27 1.08
N ILE A 76 9.75 -35.00 1.19
CA ILE A 76 8.62 -34.61 2.05
C ILE A 76 8.99 -34.75 3.53
N GLU A 77 9.74 -35.77 3.89
CA GLU A 77 10.29 -35.93 5.26
C GLU A 77 11.24 -34.77 5.59
N LYS A 78 12.13 -34.40 4.65
CA LYS A 78 13.06 -33.28 4.81
C LYS A 78 12.35 -31.93 4.99
N THR A 79 11.20 -31.71 4.34
CA THR A 79 10.41 -30.49 4.48
C THR A 79 9.48 -30.49 5.69
N GLY A 80 9.33 -31.62 6.38
CA GLY A 80 8.36 -31.78 7.48
C GLY A 80 6.92 -31.83 6.97
N GLY A 81 6.69 -32.39 5.78
CA GLY A 81 5.41 -32.47 5.09
C GLY A 81 5.22 -31.39 4.02
N VAL A 82 3.98 -31.08 3.70
CA VAL A 82 3.60 -30.03 2.76
C VAL A 82 3.96 -28.67 3.35
N ALA A 83 4.85 -27.94 2.69
CA ALA A 83 5.27 -26.61 3.12
C ALA A 83 4.52 -25.51 2.33
N GLN A 84 4.23 -24.39 2.99
CA GLN A 84 3.79 -23.18 2.29
C GLN A 84 4.83 -22.79 1.22
N GLY A 85 4.36 -22.42 0.02
CA GLY A 85 5.21 -22.24 -1.15
C GLY A 85 5.36 -23.52 -2.01
N MET A 86 4.98 -24.72 -1.54
CA MET A 86 4.74 -25.89 -2.41
C MET A 86 3.39 -25.80 -3.13
N SER A 87 2.54 -24.92 -2.74
CA SER A 87 1.28 -24.59 -3.45
C SER A 87 1.54 -24.31 -4.91
N GLY A 88 0.85 -24.99 -5.82
CA GLY A 88 1.09 -24.95 -7.24
C GLY A 88 1.97 -26.09 -7.77
N SER A 89 2.62 -26.89 -6.92
CA SER A 89 3.42 -28.04 -7.34
C SER A 89 2.62 -28.98 -8.23
N PRO A 90 2.98 -29.16 -9.52
CA PRO A 90 2.26 -30.04 -10.43
C PRO A 90 2.39 -31.49 -10.01
N VAL A 91 1.31 -32.25 -10.09
CA VAL A 91 1.24 -33.69 -9.79
C VAL A 91 0.84 -34.45 -11.04
N TYR A 92 1.62 -35.48 -11.36
CA TYR A 92 1.45 -36.34 -12.52
C TYR A 92 1.16 -37.77 -12.11
N VAL A 93 0.22 -38.42 -12.81
CA VAL A 93 -0.05 -39.86 -12.74
C VAL A 93 0.06 -40.39 -14.16
N ASP A 94 0.84 -41.46 -14.37
CA ASP A 94 1.13 -42.04 -15.69
C ASP A 94 1.59 -40.99 -16.72
N GLY A 95 2.42 -40.00 -16.29
CA GLY A 95 2.90 -38.90 -17.13
C GLY A 95 1.86 -37.85 -17.49
N ARG A 96 0.63 -37.95 -16.99
CA ARG A 96 -0.47 -37.01 -17.25
C ARG A 96 -0.69 -36.07 -16.06
N LEU A 97 -0.80 -34.78 -16.31
CA LEU A 97 -0.98 -33.76 -15.27
C LEU A 97 -2.37 -33.85 -14.65
N VAL A 98 -2.43 -34.15 -13.35
CA VAL A 98 -3.64 -34.22 -12.54
C VAL A 98 -4.09 -32.82 -12.08
N GLY A 99 -3.15 -32.04 -11.55
CA GLY A 99 -3.43 -30.75 -10.95
C GLY A 99 -2.27 -30.25 -10.09
N ALA A 100 -2.56 -29.37 -9.16
CA ALA A 100 -1.60 -28.68 -8.32
C ALA A 100 -1.83 -28.97 -6.83
N VAL A 101 -0.78 -29.13 -6.05
CA VAL A 101 -0.84 -29.04 -4.58
C VAL A 101 -1.46 -27.70 -4.19
N ALA A 102 -2.52 -27.69 -3.38
CA ALA A 102 -3.28 -26.48 -3.11
C ALA A 102 -3.60 -26.26 -1.63
N PHE A 103 -4.22 -27.23 -0.98
CA PHE A 103 -4.80 -27.04 0.34
C PHE A 103 -4.30 -28.11 1.32
N GLY A 104 -3.78 -27.66 2.47
CA GLY A 104 -3.60 -28.46 3.68
C GLY A 104 -4.47 -27.90 4.81
N LYS A 105 -4.66 -28.66 5.89
CA LYS A 105 -5.29 -28.12 7.11
C LYS A 105 -4.23 -28.01 8.19
N VAL A 106 -4.18 -26.87 8.88
CA VAL A 106 -3.34 -26.68 10.07
C VAL A 106 -3.75 -27.69 11.13
N PHE A 107 -2.78 -28.21 11.90
CA PHE A 107 -2.95 -29.22 12.96
C PHE A 107 -3.38 -30.62 12.47
N ASN A 108 -3.35 -30.89 11.16
CA ASN A 108 -3.48 -32.24 10.62
C ASN A 108 -2.09 -32.83 10.36
N ASP A 109 -2.04 -34.13 10.04
CA ASP A 109 -0.83 -34.72 9.51
C ASP A 109 -0.37 -33.98 8.25
N PRO A 110 0.84 -33.40 8.24
CA PRO A 110 1.30 -32.56 7.15
C PRO A 110 1.58 -33.30 5.83
N HIS A 111 1.49 -34.63 5.81
CA HIS A 111 1.63 -35.43 4.60
C HIS A 111 0.35 -35.46 3.75
N TYR A 112 -0.79 -35.00 4.27
CA TYR A 112 -2.07 -35.03 3.58
C TYR A 112 -2.48 -33.67 3.10
N CYS A 113 -2.88 -33.60 1.83
CA CYS A 113 -3.36 -32.36 1.23
C CYS A 113 -4.38 -32.63 0.12
N PHE A 114 -4.90 -31.54 -0.47
CA PHE A 114 -5.78 -31.59 -1.62
C PHE A 114 -5.08 -30.99 -2.83
N LEU A 115 -5.33 -31.58 -4.01
CA LEU A 115 -4.95 -30.98 -5.28
C LEU A 115 -6.15 -30.26 -5.87
N THR A 116 -5.88 -29.09 -6.46
CA THR A 116 -6.80 -28.45 -7.42
C THR A 116 -6.61 -29.07 -8.78
N PRO A 117 -7.66 -29.65 -9.38
CA PRO A 117 -7.57 -30.29 -10.68
C PRO A 117 -7.17 -29.31 -11.79
N ILE A 118 -6.32 -29.77 -12.72
CA ILE A 118 -5.79 -28.91 -13.80
C ILE A 118 -6.88 -28.30 -14.67
N GLY A 119 -7.98 -29.02 -14.92
CA GLY A 119 -9.08 -28.50 -15.70
C GLY A 119 -9.75 -27.25 -15.08
N ARG A 120 -9.77 -27.15 -13.73
CA ARG A 120 -10.22 -25.95 -13.04
C ARG A 120 -9.21 -24.79 -13.14
N MET A 121 -7.93 -25.09 -13.11
CA MET A 121 -6.88 -24.07 -13.24
C MET A 121 -6.85 -23.51 -14.66
N LEU A 122 -6.99 -24.35 -15.68
CA LEU A 122 -7.00 -23.90 -17.08
C LEU A 122 -8.15 -22.92 -17.38
N SER A 123 -9.28 -23.03 -16.68
CA SER A 123 -10.38 -22.06 -16.82
C SER A 123 -10.03 -20.64 -16.37
N LEU A 124 -8.89 -20.44 -15.67
CA LEU A 124 -8.37 -19.11 -15.36
C LEU A 124 -7.82 -18.36 -16.58
N LEU A 125 -7.54 -19.08 -17.67
CA LEU A 125 -7.10 -18.48 -18.94
C LEU A 125 -8.29 -17.98 -19.77
N ASP A 126 -9.49 -18.47 -19.47
CA ASP A 126 -10.74 -17.97 -20.01
C ASP A 126 -11.25 -16.81 -19.12
N GLU A 127 -12.34 -16.14 -19.53
CA GLU A 127 -12.93 -15.09 -18.67
C GLU A 127 -13.39 -15.66 -17.31
N PRO A 128 -13.12 -14.97 -16.19
CA PRO A 128 -13.35 -15.51 -14.87
C PRO A 128 -14.83 -15.72 -14.60
N LYS A 129 -15.21 -16.98 -14.38
CA LYS A 129 -16.50 -17.33 -13.77
C LYS A 129 -16.33 -17.26 -12.26
N SER A 130 -17.07 -16.38 -11.59
CA SER A 130 -17.12 -16.34 -10.12
C SER A 130 -17.68 -17.66 -9.60
N LEU A 131 -16.89 -18.41 -8.84
CA LEU A 131 -17.32 -19.61 -8.12
C LEU A 131 -17.66 -19.24 -6.68
N PRO A 132 -18.59 -19.96 -6.01
CA PRO A 132 -18.92 -19.70 -4.61
C PRO A 132 -17.69 -19.79 -3.69
N ALA A 133 -17.61 -18.87 -2.75
CA ALA A 133 -16.46 -18.67 -1.87
C ALA A 133 -16.47 -19.54 -0.60
N ASP A 134 -16.89 -20.80 -0.68
CA ASP A 134 -17.06 -21.66 0.51
C ASP A 134 -15.76 -22.25 1.09
N TRP A 135 -14.63 -21.96 0.48
CA TRP A 135 -13.31 -22.41 0.94
C TRP A 135 -12.43 -21.22 1.28
N LEU A 136 -12.22 -20.98 2.57
CA LEU A 136 -11.19 -20.05 3.00
C LEU A 136 -9.82 -20.69 2.72
N PRO A 137 -9.01 -20.13 1.83
CA PRO A 137 -7.61 -20.53 1.73
C PRO A 137 -6.96 -20.28 3.08
N GLN A 138 -6.07 -21.14 3.51
CA GLN A 138 -5.10 -20.75 4.54
C GLN A 138 -4.34 -19.58 3.95
N GLY A 139 -4.51 -18.39 4.57
CA GLY A 139 -3.91 -17.17 4.08
C GLY A 139 -2.42 -17.40 3.89
N THR A 140 -1.96 -17.24 2.66
CA THR A 140 -0.54 -17.31 2.36
C THR A 140 0.09 -16.09 3.02
N ALA A 141 0.91 -16.28 4.06
CA ALA A 141 1.61 -15.19 4.70
C ALA A 141 2.48 -14.46 3.67
N LEU A 142 2.34 -13.15 3.59
CA LEU A 142 3.15 -12.31 2.71
C LEU A 142 4.57 -12.23 3.28
N GLN A 143 5.55 -12.54 2.46
CA GLN A 143 6.96 -12.37 2.78
C GLN A 143 7.35 -10.91 2.52
N ALA A 144 7.80 -10.23 3.58
CA ALA A 144 8.20 -8.82 3.56
C ALA A 144 9.72 -8.70 3.60
N GLY A 145 10.34 -8.42 2.46
CA GLY A 145 11.78 -8.21 2.32
C GLY A 145 12.18 -6.73 2.41
N GLY A 146 13.29 -6.43 3.10
CA GLY A 146 13.81 -5.06 3.23
C GLY A 146 13.13 -4.21 4.32
N PHE A 147 12.24 -4.81 5.12
CA PHE A 147 11.59 -4.16 6.25
C PHE A 147 12.44 -4.25 7.53
N THR A 148 12.41 -3.18 8.32
CA THR A 148 12.85 -3.19 9.71
C THR A 148 11.80 -3.90 10.57
N GLU A 149 12.12 -4.27 11.80
CA GLU A 149 11.15 -4.85 12.73
C GLU A 149 9.96 -3.89 12.97
N TYR A 150 10.25 -2.61 13.17
CA TYR A 150 9.22 -1.58 13.34
C TYR A 150 8.35 -1.42 12.08
N GLY A 151 8.98 -1.35 10.90
CA GLY A 151 8.29 -1.24 9.62
C GLY A 151 7.39 -2.45 9.33
N LEU A 152 7.87 -3.68 9.66
CA LEU A 152 7.09 -4.90 9.53
C LEU A 152 5.89 -4.92 10.48
N SER A 153 6.08 -4.55 11.75
CA SER A 153 4.98 -4.46 12.72
C SER A 153 3.92 -3.45 12.27
N TYR A 154 4.35 -2.31 11.74
CA TYR A 154 3.42 -1.31 11.18
C TYR A 154 2.68 -1.83 9.95
N LEU A 155 3.37 -2.53 9.04
CA LEU A 155 2.76 -3.19 7.88
C LEU A 155 1.69 -4.20 8.31
N GLN A 156 1.98 -5.04 9.32
CA GLN A 156 1.02 -6.01 9.86
C GLN A 156 -0.24 -5.32 10.41
N GLU A 157 -0.07 -4.20 11.15
CA GLU A 157 -1.20 -3.38 11.64
C GLU A 157 -2.09 -2.91 10.47
N LYS A 158 -1.49 -2.50 9.36
CA LYS A 158 -2.21 -1.99 8.18
C LYS A 158 -2.85 -3.07 7.32
N LEU A 159 -2.26 -4.26 7.28
CA LEU A 159 -2.78 -5.39 6.50
C LEU A 159 -3.83 -6.22 7.25
N ALA A 160 -3.84 -6.20 8.57
CA ALA A 160 -4.78 -6.98 9.39
C ALA A 160 -6.27 -6.71 9.04
N PRO A 161 -6.74 -5.47 8.81
CA PRO A 161 -8.12 -5.21 8.39
C PRO A 161 -8.46 -5.78 7.01
N LEU A 162 -7.44 -6.08 6.19
CA LEU A 162 -7.59 -6.69 4.87
C LEU A 162 -7.55 -8.23 4.93
N GLY A 163 -7.40 -8.81 6.13
CA GLY A 163 -7.25 -10.25 6.34
C GLY A 163 -5.91 -10.82 5.84
N LEU A 164 -4.90 -9.98 5.71
CA LEU A 164 -3.56 -10.35 5.25
C LEU A 164 -2.57 -10.35 6.42
N GLU A 165 -1.67 -11.33 6.41
CA GLU A 165 -0.58 -11.46 7.36
C GLU A 165 0.76 -11.29 6.65
N ALA A 166 1.71 -10.59 7.25
CA ALA A 166 3.06 -10.44 6.72
C ALA A 166 4.09 -11.02 7.69
N VAL A 167 5.10 -11.68 7.15
CA VAL A 167 6.22 -12.25 7.90
C VAL A 167 7.53 -11.71 7.33
N SER A 168 8.56 -11.62 8.18
CA SER A 168 9.88 -11.19 7.72
C SER A 168 10.43 -12.17 6.67
N ALA A 169 10.95 -11.62 5.58
CA ALA A 169 11.74 -12.35 4.60
C ALA A 169 13.21 -11.94 4.66
N VAL A 170 14.09 -12.82 4.19
CA VAL A 170 15.53 -12.56 4.19
C VAL A 170 15.90 -11.66 3.02
N GLY A 171 15.69 -10.35 3.20
CA GLY A 171 16.20 -9.35 2.27
C GLY A 171 15.57 -9.34 0.87
N VAL A 172 16.10 -8.45 0.04
CA VAL A 172 15.83 -8.38 -1.40
C VAL A 172 17.00 -9.06 -2.11
N GLY A 173 16.72 -10.01 -3.01
CA GLY A 173 17.75 -10.77 -3.71
C GLY A 173 17.38 -11.10 -5.15
N GLN A 174 18.33 -11.65 -5.87
CA GLN A 174 18.09 -12.11 -7.24
C GLN A 174 17.18 -13.34 -7.24
N GLY A 175 16.33 -13.45 -8.26
CA GLY A 175 15.57 -14.64 -8.56
C GLY A 175 16.39 -15.67 -9.37
N SER A 176 15.73 -16.77 -9.80
CA SER A 176 16.33 -17.76 -10.68
C SER A 176 16.72 -17.17 -12.04
N GLY A 177 17.86 -17.59 -12.59
CA GLY A 177 18.26 -17.27 -13.96
C GLY A 177 17.52 -18.09 -15.03
N LYS A 178 16.79 -19.15 -14.63
CA LYS A 178 16.12 -20.09 -15.55
C LYS A 178 14.77 -19.56 -16.03
N ALA A 179 14.28 -20.08 -17.15
CA ALA A 179 12.90 -19.92 -17.59
C ALA A 179 11.94 -20.64 -16.64
N LEU A 180 10.69 -20.16 -16.53
CA LEU A 180 9.67 -20.85 -15.77
C LEU A 180 9.19 -22.11 -16.49
N GLU A 181 9.15 -23.20 -15.74
CA GLU A 181 8.58 -24.49 -16.18
C GLU A 181 7.76 -25.10 -15.04
N PRO A 182 6.89 -26.07 -15.30
CA PRO A 182 6.12 -26.74 -14.24
C PRO A 182 7.03 -27.32 -13.14
N GLY A 183 6.81 -26.88 -11.90
CA GLY A 183 7.66 -27.18 -10.73
C GLY A 183 8.59 -26.04 -10.33
N SER A 184 8.84 -25.04 -11.17
CA SER A 184 9.65 -23.85 -10.83
C SER A 184 9.03 -23.08 -9.67
N ALA A 185 9.88 -22.50 -8.81
CA ALA A 185 9.44 -21.51 -7.84
C ALA A 185 9.08 -20.20 -8.56
N VAL A 186 8.01 -19.55 -8.12
CA VAL A 186 7.53 -18.26 -8.65
C VAL A 186 7.05 -17.38 -7.52
N GLY A 187 7.28 -16.07 -7.63
CA GLY A 187 6.73 -15.08 -6.70
C GLY A 187 5.50 -14.38 -7.27
N ALA A 188 4.51 -14.17 -6.41
CA ALA A 188 3.39 -13.26 -6.63
C ALA A 188 3.59 -12.06 -5.70
N SER A 189 3.95 -10.88 -6.26
CA SER A 189 4.36 -9.73 -5.46
C SER A 189 3.49 -8.51 -5.70
N ILE A 190 3.26 -7.74 -4.64
CA ILE A 190 2.48 -6.49 -4.65
C ILE A 190 3.33 -5.24 -4.40
N LEU A 191 4.60 -5.44 -4.05
CA LEU A 191 5.62 -4.40 -3.89
C LEU A 191 6.95 -4.93 -4.40
N GLN A 192 7.64 -4.13 -5.21
CA GLN A 192 8.96 -4.44 -5.78
C GLN A 192 9.92 -3.26 -5.65
N GLY A 193 11.23 -3.52 -5.72
CA GLY A 193 12.29 -2.53 -5.62
C GLY A 193 13.20 -2.77 -4.42
N ASP A 194 13.57 -1.70 -3.71
CA ASP A 194 14.40 -1.78 -2.49
C ASP A 194 13.71 -2.50 -1.32
N MET A 195 12.42 -2.74 -1.45
CA MET A 195 11.60 -3.58 -0.59
C MET A 195 10.74 -4.50 -1.44
N THR A 196 10.38 -5.66 -0.90
CA THR A 196 9.48 -6.61 -1.56
C THR A 196 8.38 -7.05 -0.61
N LEU A 197 7.17 -7.27 -1.16
CA LEU A 197 6.04 -7.82 -0.41
C LEU A 197 5.25 -8.75 -1.32
N GLY A 198 5.12 -10.02 -0.95
CA GLY A 198 4.42 -11.00 -1.77
C GLY A 198 4.52 -12.40 -1.20
N ALA A 199 4.19 -13.41 -2.01
CA ALA A 199 4.27 -14.81 -1.62
C ALA A 199 5.03 -15.65 -2.63
N LEU A 200 5.70 -16.69 -2.14
CA LEU A 200 6.30 -17.73 -2.96
C LEU A 200 5.30 -18.85 -3.20
N GLY A 201 5.30 -19.36 -4.41
CA GLY A 201 4.55 -20.52 -4.83
C GLY A 201 5.30 -21.34 -5.86
N THR A 202 4.59 -22.23 -6.51
CA THR A 202 5.14 -23.12 -7.54
C THR A 202 4.31 -23.02 -8.82
N VAL A 203 4.97 -23.05 -9.96
CA VAL A 203 4.35 -23.08 -11.29
C VAL A 203 3.75 -24.45 -11.53
N THR A 204 2.46 -24.47 -11.88
CA THR A 204 1.74 -25.71 -12.20
C THR A 204 1.84 -26.06 -13.68
N TRP A 205 1.69 -25.05 -14.53
CA TRP A 205 1.58 -25.23 -15.96
C TRP A 205 2.03 -23.96 -16.72
N THR A 206 2.60 -24.16 -17.87
CA THR A 206 3.00 -23.08 -18.81
C THR A 206 2.70 -23.50 -20.24
N ASP A 207 2.50 -22.54 -21.15
CA ASP A 207 2.41 -22.78 -22.59
C ASP A 207 3.45 -21.97 -23.38
N ASP A 208 3.49 -22.22 -24.68
CA ASP A 208 4.35 -21.53 -25.65
C ASP A 208 3.99 -20.06 -25.89
N LYS A 209 2.81 -19.62 -25.45
CA LYS A 209 2.37 -18.21 -25.48
C LYS A 209 2.80 -17.43 -24.24
N GLY A 210 3.48 -18.09 -23.30
CA GLY A 210 3.93 -17.49 -22.06
C GLY A 210 2.86 -17.41 -20.96
N ASN A 211 1.71 -18.09 -21.12
CA ASN A 211 0.74 -18.21 -20.06
C ASN A 211 1.30 -19.07 -18.93
N VAL A 212 0.96 -18.71 -17.69
CA VAL A 212 1.40 -19.35 -16.46
C VAL A 212 0.23 -19.57 -15.53
N LEU A 213 0.11 -20.79 -14.99
CA LEU A 213 -0.80 -21.13 -13.89
C LEU A 213 0.04 -21.55 -12.69
N ALA A 214 -0.31 -21.05 -11.50
CA ALA A 214 0.45 -21.28 -10.28
C ALA A 214 -0.46 -21.35 -9.03
N PHE A 215 0.12 -21.71 -7.89
CA PHE A 215 -0.44 -21.75 -6.54
C PHE A 215 -1.52 -22.82 -6.33
N GLY A 216 -2.40 -23.11 -7.26
CA GLY A 216 -3.51 -24.05 -7.09
C GLY A 216 -4.62 -23.58 -6.13
N HIS A 217 -4.47 -22.42 -5.52
CA HIS A 217 -5.43 -21.74 -4.64
C HIS A 217 -5.29 -20.23 -4.82
N PRO A 218 -6.24 -19.41 -4.35
CA PRO A 218 -6.13 -17.97 -4.47
C PRO A 218 -4.95 -17.43 -3.65
N PHE A 219 -4.38 -16.35 -4.12
CA PHE A 219 -3.41 -15.56 -3.36
C PHE A 219 -4.14 -14.60 -2.40
N MET A 220 -5.02 -13.75 -2.92
CA MET A 220 -5.85 -12.82 -2.15
C MET A 220 -7.33 -12.88 -2.55
N GLN A 221 -7.68 -13.78 -3.46
CA GLN A 221 -9.04 -13.98 -4.01
C GLN A 221 -9.64 -12.70 -4.64
N ARG A 222 -8.82 -11.97 -5.39
CA ARG A 222 -9.20 -10.69 -6.00
C ARG A 222 -10.00 -10.82 -7.29
N GLY A 223 -10.12 -12.04 -7.87
CA GLY A 223 -10.67 -12.26 -9.20
C GLY A 223 -9.72 -11.68 -10.25
N LYS A 224 -10.17 -10.66 -10.99
CA LYS A 224 -9.26 -9.88 -11.85
C LYS A 224 -8.21 -9.19 -10.98
N SER A 225 -6.95 -9.36 -11.33
CA SER A 225 -5.80 -8.90 -10.53
C SER A 225 -4.74 -8.22 -11.40
N ASN A 226 -3.80 -7.56 -10.73
CA ASN A 226 -2.69 -6.84 -11.35
C ASN A 226 -1.46 -7.01 -10.45
N ILE A 227 -0.94 -8.26 -10.39
CA ILE A 227 0.07 -8.68 -9.43
C ILE A 227 1.35 -9.02 -10.21
N PHE A 228 2.52 -8.60 -9.71
CA PHE A 228 3.79 -9.00 -10.31
C PHE A 228 3.96 -10.51 -10.31
N MET A 229 4.32 -11.06 -11.45
CA MET A 229 4.91 -12.38 -11.57
C MET A 229 6.42 -12.21 -11.54
N THR A 230 7.10 -12.80 -10.55
CA THR A 230 8.54 -12.66 -10.39
C THR A 230 9.24 -14.01 -10.48
N LYS A 231 10.49 -14.00 -10.91
CA LYS A 231 11.37 -15.13 -10.66
C LYS A 231 11.59 -15.29 -9.16
N ALA A 232 11.87 -16.50 -8.72
CA ALA A 232 12.11 -16.77 -7.31
C ALA A 232 13.37 -17.60 -7.10
N TRP A 233 14.03 -17.40 -5.98
CA TRP A 233 15.14 -18.20 -5.49
C TRP A 233 14.83 -18.69 -4.09
N VAL A 234 14.70 -19.99 -3.91
CA VAL A 234 14.38 -20.59 -2.61
C VAL A 234 15.65 -20.75 -1.79
N LEU A 235 15.76 -20.09 -0.66
CA LEU A 235 16.88 -20.24 0.26
C LEU A 235 16.82 -21.57 1.01
N GLY A 236 15.62 -22.04 1.30
CA GLY A 236 15.35 -23.30 1.96
C GLY A 236 13.91 -23.42 2.42
N VAL A 237 13.61 -24.52 3.08
CA VAL A 237 12.34 -24.76 3.78
C VAL A 237 12.61 -24.78 5.27
N VAL A 238 11.81 -24.04 6.04
CA VAL A 238 11.84 -24.06 7.50
C VAL A 238 10.75 -25.02 7.98
N PRO A 239 11.13 -26.19 8.53
CA PRO A 239 10.17 -27.10 9.15
C PRO A 239 9.52 -26.44 10.38
N ASN A 240 8.21 -26.55 10.50
CA ASN A 240 7.45 -26.01 11.62
C ASN A 240 6.33 -26.99 11.99
N MET A 241 6.05 -27.12 13.27
CA MET A 241 5.00 -28.03 13.78
C MET A 241 3.59 -27.63 13.32
N GLN A 242 3.35 -26.35 13.05
CA GLN A 242 2.04 -25.88 12.56
C GLN A 242 1.97 -25.92 11.03
N SER A 243 2.96 -25.37 10.36
CA SER A 243 3.03 -25.31 8.90
C SER A 243 4.46 -24.97 8.49
N SER A 244 5.16 -25.89 7.87
CA SER A 244 6.45 -25.64 7.23
C SER A 244 6.30 -24.61 6.11
N TYR A 245 7.35 -23.83 5.80
CA TYR A 245 7.29 -22.81 4.77
C TYR A 245 8.61 -22.61 4.05
N LYS A 246 8.53 -22.29 2.75
CA LYS A 246 9.69 -21.88 1.96
C LYS A 246 10.09 -20.45 2.31
N VAL A 247 11.38 -20.23 2.47
CA VAL A 247 12.00 -18.91 2.57
C VAL A 247 12.78 -18.67 1.30
N GLY A 248 12.62 -17.49 0.71
CA GLY A 248 13.33 -17.18 -0.53
C GLY A 248 13.18 -15.74 -0.96
N ASN A 249 13.86 -15.40 -2.05
CA ASN A 249 13.82 -14.08 -2.66
C ASN A 249 12.83 -14.05 -3.82
N MET A 250 12.02 -13.00 -3.87
CA MET A 250 11.26 -12.60 -5.05
C MET A 250 12.16 -11.68 -5.87
N GLY A 251 12.67 -12.19 -6.99
CA GLY A 251 13.60 -11.47 -7.86
C GLY A 251 12.89 -10.55 -8.85
N GLU A 252 13.49 -10.40 -10.03
CA GLU A 252 12.99 -9.50 -11.06
C GLU A 252 11.58 -9.86 -11.54
N PRO A 253 10.72 -8.87 -11.79
CA PRO A 253 9.44 -9.06 -12.44
C PRO A 253 9.61 -9.55 -13.88
N ILE A 254 8.83 -10.58 -14.25
CA ILE A 254 8.85 -11.18 -15.59
C ILE A 254 7.49 -11.18 -16.27
N GLY A 255 6.43 -10.79 -15.58
CA GLY A 255 5.07 -10.80 -16.09
C GLY A 255 4.05 -10.33 -15.07
N THR A 256 2.78 -10.63 -15.35
CA THR A 256 1.65 -10.24 -14.52
C THR A 256 0.73 -11.43 -14.28
N PHE A 257 0.35 -11.67 -13.04
CA PHE A 257 -0.83 -12.46 -12.70
C PHE A 257 -2.07 -11.58 -12.81
N THR A 258 -2.92 -11.91 -13.78
CA THR A 258 -4.13 -11.15 -14.11
C THR A 258 -5.40 -11.75 -13.52
N GLN A 259 -5.31 -12.97 -13.00
CA GLN A 259 -6.39 -13.73 -12.38
C GLN A 259 -5.94 -14.28 -11.03
N ASP A 260 -6.76 -14.07 -10.00
CA ASP A 260 -6.57 -14.56 -8.63
C ASP A 260 -7.90 -15.11 -8.11
N CYS A 261 -8.15 -16.40 -8.38
CA CYS A 261 -9.42 -17.05 -8.15
C CYS A 261 -9.26 -18.32 -7.30
N SER A 262 -10.38 -18.92 -6.91
CA SER A 262 -10.42 -20.11 -6.02
C SER A 262 -9.62 -21.32 -6.52
N SER A 263 -9.32 -21.40 -7.82
CA SER A 263 -8.54 -22.51 -8.42
C SER A 263 -7.06 -22.22 -8.61
N GLY A 264 -6.59 -21.00 -8.28
CA GLY A 264 -5.21 -20.61 -8.43
C GLY A 264 -5.03 -19.19 -8.93
N ILE A 265 -3.80 -18.85 -9.28
CA ILE A 265 -3.48 -17.61 -9.96
C ILE A 265 -3.02 -17.92 -11.40
N GLY A 266 -3.46 -17.06 -12.32
CA GLY A 266 -3.15 -17.19 -13.74
C GLY A 266 -2.70 -15.86 -14.33
N GLY A 267 -1.80 -15.91 -15.30
CA GLY A 267 -1.29 -14.72 -15.96
C GLY A 267 -0.34 -15.02 -17.10
N SER A 268 0.42 -14.03 -17.53
CA SER A 268 1.36 -14.18 -18.65
C SER A 268 2.68 -13.48 -18.39
N GLN A 269 3.74 -14.06 -18.94
CA GLN A 269 5.07 -13.46 -19.01
C GLN A 269 5.11 -12.33 -20.06
N GLY A 270 6.08 -11.44 -19.96
CA GLY A 270 6.40 -10.40 -20.93
C GLY A 270 5.75 -9.04 -20.65
N LYS A 271 4.51 -8.99 -20.16
CA LYS A 271 3.82 -7.75 -19.81
C LYS A 271 3.82 -7.55 -18.29
N LEU A 272 4.42 -6.46 -17.83
CA LEU A 272 4.42 -6.11 -16.40
C LEU A 272 3.09 -5.46 -15.97
N PRO A 273 2.74 -5.55 -14.68
CA PRO A 273 1.55 -4.91 -14.14
C PRO A 273 1.65 -3.39 -14.20
N THR A 274 0.51 -2.72 -14.15
CA THR A 274 0.46 -1.28 -13.90
C THR A 274 0.86 -1.02 -12.45
N THR A 275 1.75 -0.05 -12.24
CA THR A 275 2.31 0.25 -10.93
C THR A 275 2.26 1.74 -10.61
N ILE A 276 2.42 2.06 -9.36
CA ILE A 276 2.63 3.39 -8.83
C ILE A 276 4.10 3.47 -8.39
N PRO A 277 4.96 4.17 -9.14
CA PRO A 277 6.34 4.43 -8.72
C PRO A 277 6.35 5.25 -7.42
N LEU A 278 7.11 4.80 -6.43
CA LEU A 278 7.26 5.45 -5.14
C LEU A 278 8.73 5.71 -4.86
N PHE A 279 9.09 6.98 -4.71
CA PHE A 279 10.43 7.43 -4.35
C PHE A 279 10.39 8.01 -2.94
N ILE A 280 11.25 7.52 -2.06
CA ILE A 280 11.33 7.97 -0.67
C ILE A 280 12.75 8.40 -0.37
N THR A 281 12.92 9.60 0.15
CA THR A 281 14.19 10.09 0.67
C THR A 281 13.98 10.58 2.10
N VAL A 282 14.72 10.02 3.03
CA VAL A 282 14.68 10.37 4.45
C VAL A 282 16.05 10.76 4.92
N ASN A 283 16.17 11.89 5.62
CA ASN A 283 17.39 12.35 6.25
C ASN A 283 17.17 12.55 7.76
N ASP A 284 17.96 11.90 8.58
CA ASP A 284 18.06 12.19 10.01
C ASP A 284 19.19 13.20 10.25
N THR A 285 18.82 14.42 10.62
CA THR A 285 19.77 15.53 10.81
C THR A 285 20.63 15.34 12.05
N GLY A 286 20.16 14.61 13.07
CA GLY A 286 20.92 14.30 14.28
C GLY A 286 22.03 13.27 14.04
N ARG A 287 21.76 12.28 13.18
CA ARG A 287 22.72 11.22 12.84
C ARG A 287 23.58 11.55 11.62
N GLY A 288 23.16 12.52 10.80
CA GLY A 288 23.82 12.80 9.52
C GLY A 288 23.69 11.65 8.52
N GLN A 289 22.66 10.80 8.67
CA GLN A 289 22.40 9.63 7.81
C GLN A 289 21.12 9.82 6.98
N GLY A 290 21.17 9.32 5.75
CA GLY A 290 20.04 9.34 4.84
C GLY A 290 19.73 7.96 4.27
N VAL A 291 18.48 7.75 3.91
CA VAL A 291 17.96 6.57 3.23
C VAL A 291 17.21 7.03 1.99
N SER A 292 17.53 6.44 0.84
CA SER A 292 16.76 6.63 -0.39
C SER A 292 16.28 5.28 -0.88
N MET A 293 15.00 5.19 -1.27
CA MET A 293 14.37 3.96 -1.75
C MET A 293 13.59 4.23 -3.03
N ARG A 294 13.64 3.26 -3.94
CA ARG A 294 12.84 3.21 -5.17
C ARG A 294 11.99 1.97 -5.16
N LEU A 295 10.71 2.16 -5.29
CA LEU A 295 9.72 1.11 -5.15
C LEU A 295 8.68 1.21 -6.26
N GLU A 296 8.10 0.06 -6.60
CA GLU A 296 6.97 -0.08 -7.51
C GLU A 296 5.83 -0.77 -6.74
N VAL A 297 4.77 -0.04 -6.47
CA VAL A 297 3.57 -0.55 -5.78
C VAL A 297 2.54 -0.94 -6.83
N VAL A 298 1.91 -2.10 -6.74
CA VAL A 298 0.82 -2.46 -7.65
C VAL A 298 -0.33 -1.45 -7.53
N GLU A 299 -0.92 -1.08 -8.66
CA GLU A 299 -2.09 -0.21 -8.69
C GLU A 299 -3.33 -1.00 -8.24
N ASP A 300 -3.60 -0.95 -6.93
CA ASP A 300 -4.77 -1.54 -6.28
C ASP A 300 -5.34 -0.57 -5.24
N GLU A 301 -6.61 -0.18 -5.39
CA GLU A 301 -7.25 0.85 -4.56
C GLU A 301 -7.27 0.53 -3.06
N ARG A 302 -7.24 -0.77 -2.67
CA ARG A 302 -7.28 -1.18 -1.27
C ARG A 302 -5.90 -1.39 -0.67
N LEU A 303 -4.96 -1.89 -1.49
CA LEU A 303 -3.63 -2.27 -1.03
C LEU A 303 -2.64 -1.10 -1.08
N ALA A 304 -2.68 -0.30 -2.15
CA ALA A 304 -1.68 0.73 -2.37
C ALA A 304 -1.57 1.75 -1.21
N PRO A 305 -2.67 2.27 -0.61
CA PRO A 305 -2.55 3.19 0.52
C PRO A 305 -1.77 2.58 1.70
N ALA A 306 -2.12 1.35 2.10
CA ALA A 306 -1.47 0.67 3.22
C ALA A 306 0.01 0.36 2.95
N ILE A 307 0.33 -0.06 1.73
CA ILE A 307 1.71 -0.39 1.32
C ILE A 307 2.57 0.87 1.26
N VAL A 308 2.08 1.96 0.63
CA VAL A 308 2.80 3.24 0.55
C VAL A 308 3.09 3.78 1.95
N GLU A 309 2.09 3.77 2.83
CA GLU A 309 2.22 4.23 4.20
C GLU A 309 3.26 3.41 4.97
N ALA A 310 3.20 2.08 4.90
CA ALA A 310 4.15 1.20 5.56
C ALA A 310 5.57 1.34 4.99
N ALA A 311 5.71 1.55 3.69
CA ALA A 311 7.00 1.78 3.05
C ALA A 311 7.67 3.07 3.56
N VAL A 312 6.90 4.15 3.70
CA VAL A 312 7.41 5.42 4.25
C VAL A 312 7.81 5.27 5.72
N VAL A 313 6.97 4.62 6.55
CA VAL A 313 7.32 4.34 7.95
C VAL A 313 8.58 3.48 8.07
N ASN A 314 8.73 2.50 7.19
CA ASN A 314 9.92 1.65 7.15
C ASN A 314 11.18 2.47 6.80
N ALA A 315 11.12 3.35 5.80
CA ALA A 315 12.23 4.21 5.43
C ALA A 315 12.61 5.18 6.57
N LEU A 316 11.61 5.77 7.24
CA LEU A 316 11.79 6.60 8.43
C LEU A 316 12.47 5.81 9.56
N SER A 317 11.98 4.59 9.86
CA SER A 317 12.56 3.71 10.88
C SER A 317 14.01 3.35 10.57
N LYS A 318 14.30 3.05 9.31
CA LYS A 318 15.66 2.69 8.87
C LYS A 318 16.65 3.86 8.97
N ALA A 319 16.21 5.09 8.65
CA ALA A 319 17.06 6.29 8.76
C ALA A 319 17.26 6.70 10.22
N CYS A 320 16.19 6.65 11.02
CA CYS A 320 16.19 7.07 12.42
C CYS A 320 16.92 6.08 13.32
N ASP A 321 16.75 4.77 13.08
CA ASP A 321 17.33 3.66 13.86
C ASP A 321 17.14 3.82 15.38
N ARG A 322 16.01 4.42 15.77
CA ARG A 322 15.55 4.60 17.15
C ARG A 322 14.04 4.69 17.20
N ASN A 323 13.50 4.37 18.35
CA ASN A 323 12.10 4.67 18.70
C ASN A 323 12.08 5.92 19.59
N GLY A 324 11.00 6.68 19.52
CA GLY A 324 10.83 7.82 20.42
C GLY A 324 10.31 9.07 19.74
N GLY A 325 10.44 10.18 20.48
CA GLY A 325 9.96 11.47 20.06
C GLY A 325 10.92 12.22 19.14
N GLY A 326 10.45 13.36 18.65
CA GLY A 326 11.21 14.27 17.80
C GLY A 326 10.30 15.12 16.92
N THR A 327 10.92 15.90 16.07
CA THR A 327 10.26 16.69 15.03
C THR A 327 10.58 16.10 13.66
N ALA A 328 9.60 16.04 12.80
CA ALA A 328 9.74 15.64 11.40
C ALA A 328 9.16 16.72 10.48
N ARG A 329 9.83 17.00 9.38
CA ARG A 329 9.29 17.73 8.23
C ARG A 329 9.06 16.72 7.13
N LEU A 330 7.83 16.59 6.67
CA LEU A 330 7.46 15.71 5.56
C LEU A 330 6.99 16.56 4.39
N ARG A 331 7.56 16.32 3.22
CA ARG A 331 7.08 16.81 1.93
C ARG A 331 6.69 15.62 1.09
N PHE A 332 5.53 15.68 0.44
CA PHE A 332 5.17 14.69 -0.56
C PHE A 332 4.47 15.32 -1.77
N THR A 333 4.64 14.68 -2.90
CA THR A 333 3.95 14.99 -4.15
C THR A 333 3.37 13.70 -4.72
N ILE A 334 2.06 13.69 -4.97
CA ILE A 334 1.36 12.60 -5.64
C ILE A 334 0.86 13.16 -6.97
N THR A 335 1.16 12.46 -8.07
CA THR A 335 0.75 12.87 -9.42
C THR A 335 -0.04 11.76 -10.10
N GLY A 336 -1.04 12.15 -10.88
CA GLY A 336 -1.88 11.21 -11.61
C GLY A 336 -2.83 11.90 -12.57
N VAL A 337 -3.83 11.16 -13.03
CA VAL A 337 -4.94 11.68 -13.84
C VAL A 337 -6.26 11.14 -13.33
N ASP A 338 -7.30 11.93 -13.54
CA ASP A 338 -8.69 11.53 -13.30
C ASP A 338 -9.24 10.63 -14.43
N SER A 339 -10.50 10.24 -14.33
CA SER A 339 -11.20 9.45 -15.36
C SER A 339 -11.30 10.13 -16.73
N LYS A 340 -11.19 11.47 -16.77
CA LYS A 340 -11.20 12.29 -17.99
C LYS A 340 -9.80 12.57 -18.54
N LYS A 341 -8.77 11.94 -17.95
CA LYS A 341 -7.35 12.17 -18.28
C LYS A 341 -6.86 13.59 -17.99
N GLN A 342 -7.51 14.30 -17.06
CA GLN A 342 -7.05 15.58 -16.55
C GLN A 342 -6.01 15.36 -15.46
N ASN A 343 -4.93 16.13 -15.50
CA ASN A 343 -3.87 16.04 -14.52
C ASN A 343 -4.39 16.41 -13.13
N LEU A 344 -4.04 15.60 -12.14
CA LEU A 344 -4.25 15.90 -10.74
C LEU A 344 -2.91 15.81 -9.99
N SER A 345 -2.75 16.68 -9.00
CA SER A 345 -1.56 16.69 -8.15
C SER A 345 -1.92 17.10 -6.73
N ILE A 346 -1.44 16.33 -5.77
CA ILE A 346 -1.41 16.73 -4.36
C ILE A 346 0.03 17.02 -4.00
N GLN A 347 0.28 18.23 -3.47
CA GLN A 347 1.60 18.67 -3.00
C GLN A 347 1.44 19.19 -1.58
N ARG A 348 2.10 18.53 -0.63
CA ARG A 348 2.07 18.93 0.77
C ARG A 348 3.46 18.97 1.36
N GLU A 349 3.66 19.94 2.23
CA GLU A 349 4.79 19.99 3.14
C GLU A 349 4.27 20.42 4.50
N ASN A 350 4.58 19.65 5.53
CA ASN A 350 4.15 19.97 6.88
C ASN A 350 5.20 19.52 7.91
N MET A 351 5.12 20.04 9.13
CA MET A 351 5.96 19.67 10.26
C MET A 351 5.11 18.93 11.29
N PHE A 352 5.70 17.93 11.90
CA PHE A 352 5.06 17.09 12.91
C PHE A 352 5.97 16.95 14.12
N TYR A 353 5.39 16.93 15.31
CA TYR A 353 6.07 16.64 16.56
C TYR A 353 5.34 15.54 17.31
N SER A 354 6.10 14.67 17.92
CA SER A 354 5.60 13.73 18.91
C SER A 354 6.62 13.58 20.04
N SER A 355 6.15 13.39 21.25
CA SER A 355 7.00 13.10 22.39
C SER A 355 7.54 11.67 22.42
N ASP A 356 6.87 10.73 21.72
CA ASP A 356 7.10 9.30 21.84
C ASP A 356 7.02 8.49 20.53
N ALA A 357 6.27 8.95 19.53
CA ALA A 357 5.91 8.13 18.36
C ALA A 357 5.98 8.91 17.02
N ILE A 358 7.08 9.66 16.79
CA ILE A 358 7.19 10.52 15.60
C ILE A 358 7.06 9.74 14.30
N LEU A 359 7.59 8.51 14.21
CA LEU A 359 7.56 7.70 13.00
C LEU A 359 6.13 7.35 12.55
N LYS A 360 5.19 7.20 13.50
CA LYS A 360 3.79 6.90 13.20
C LYS A 360 3.00 8.16 12.83
N ASN A 361 3.26 9.26 13.52
CA ASN A 361 2.44 10.48 13.41
C ASN A 361 2.73 11.31 12.14
N VAL A 362 3.95 11.21 11.59
CA VAL A 362 4.36 12.01 10.43
C VAL A 362 3.60 11.66 9.14
N ASN A 363 3.01 10.48 9.07
CA ASN A 363 2.44 9.93 7.85
C ASN A 363 0.94 10.22 7.65
N ALA A 364 0.29 10.88 8.61
CA ALA A 364 -1.17 11.04 8.63
C ALA A 364 -1.72 11.73 7.37
N GLU A 365 -1.09 12.84 6.93
CA GLU A 365 -1.55 13.57 5.74
C GLU A 365 -1.33 12.79 4.44
N LEU A 366 -0.24 12.02 4.34
CA LEU A 366 0.00 11.14 3.18
C LEU A 366 -1.03 10.02 3.12
N SER A 367 -1.33 9.39 4.25
CA SER A 367 -2.36 8.36 4.38
C SER A 367 -3.74 8.87 3.95
N GLU A 368 -4.13 10.08 4.42
CA GLU A 368 -5.37 10.73 4.02
C GLU A 368 -5.40 11.04 2.52
N ALA A 369 -4.32 11.60 1.96
CA ALA A 369 -4.22 11.90 0.55
C ALA A 369 -4.33 10.64 -0.33
N MET A 370 -3.67 9.55 0.05
CA MET A 370 -3.77 8.27 -0.64
C MET A 370 -5.20 7.71 -0.59
N THR A 371 -5.86 7.80 0.57
CA THR A 371 -7.24 7.36 0.73
C THR A 371 -8.20 8.19 -0.14
N ILE A 372 -8.04 9.52 -0.15
CA ILE A 372 -8.84 10.42 -1.00
C ILE A 372 -8.67 10.06 -2.48
N LEU A 373 -7.47 9.76 -2.95
CA LEU A 373 -7.23 9.46 -4.35
C LEU A 373 -7.66 8.05 -4.75
N MET A 374 -7.35 7.05 -3.93
CA MET A 374 -7.54 5.64 -4.30
C MET A 374 -8.91 5.07 -3.90
N GLN A 375 -9.54 5.61 -2.85
CA GLN A 375 -10.80 5.09 -2.30
C GLN A 375 -11.96 6.09 -2.39
N ASN A 376 -11.84 7.11 -3.26
CA ASN A 376 -12.90 8.08 -3.47
C ASN A 376 -14.14 7.44 -4.13
N LYS A 377 -15.30 8.10 -3.97
CA LYS A 377 -16.58 7.65 -4.52
C LYS A 377 -16.98 8.36 -5.81
N PHE A 378 -16.11 9.22 -6.35
CA PHE A 378 -16.44 10.10 -7.46
C PHE A 378 -16.02 9.49 -8.79
N GLU A 379 -14.76 9.04 -8.90
CA GLU A 379 -14.18 8.60 -10.15
C GLU A 379 -12.89 7.81 -9.94
N ALA A 380 -12.53 6.97 -10.91
CA ALA A 380 -11.26 6.26 -10.91
C ALA A 380 -10.10 7.23 -11.15
N VAL A 381 -9.02 7.03 -10.42
CA VAL A 381 -7.77 7.79 -10.52
C VAL A 381 -6.64 6.84 -10.91
N GLN A 382 -5.80 7.25 -11.86
CA GLN A 382 -4.58 6.56 -12.20
C GLN A 382 -3.38 7.37 -11.70
N LEU A 383 -2.58 6.80 -10.81
CA LEU A 383 -1.39 7.46 -10.25
C LEU A 383 -0.16 7.16 -11.10
N TYR A 384 0.66 8.19 -11.34
CA TYR A 384 1.90 8.08 -12.11
C TYR A 384 3.15 8.12 -11.26
N GLY A 385 3.04 8.57 -10.01
CA GLY A 385 4.17 8.58 -9.10
C GLY A 385 3.89 9.29 -7.80
N ILE A 386 4.64 8.86 -6.79
CA ILE A 386 4.65 9.42 -5.44
C ILE A 386 6.10 9.72 -5.07
N ASN A 387 6.39 10.97 -4.71
CA ASN A 387 7.67 11.38 -4.17
C ASN A 387 7.48 11.78 -2.72
N VAL A 388 8.29 11.25 -1.82
CA VAL A 388 8.26 11.54 -0.39
C VAL A 388 9.66 11.94 0.08
N GLU A 389 9.77 13.11 0.69
CA GLU A 389 10.98 13.61 1.32
C GLU A 389 10.70 13.86 2.79
N ALA A 390 11.55 13.34 3.68
CA ALA A 390 11.42 13.56 5.11
C ALA A 390 12.74 13.99 5.73
N GLN A 391 12.64 14.91 6.69
CA GLN A 391 13.76 15.30 7.56
C GLN A 391 13.36 15.03 9.01
N LEU A 392 14.17 14.25 9.71
CA LEU A 392 13.97 13.91 11.12
C LEU A 392 14.96 14.69 11.99
N SER A 393 14.52 15.08 13.18
CA SER A 393 15.35 15.72 14.20
C SER A 393 14.91 15.26 15.59
N GLU A 394 15.86 15.05 16.49
CA GLU A 394 15.56 14.80 17.91
C GLU A 394 15.12 16.08 18.64
N GLN A 395 15.40 17.24 18.06
CA GLN A 395 15.07 18.52 18.68
C GLN A 395 13.55 18.76 18.64
N VAL A 396 13.05 19.33 19.73
CA VAL A 396 11.68 19.79 19.82
C VAL A 396 11.57 21.15 19.14
N GLN A 397 11.08 21.18 17.90
CA GLN A 397 10.90 22.40 17.12
C GLN A 397 9.45 22.87 17.22
N VAL A 398 9.01 23.18 18.44
CA VAL A 398 7.67 23.70 18.75
C VAL A 398 7.82 25.05 19.44
N ALA A 399 7.02 26.03 19.04
CA ALA A 399 6.92 27.33 19.68
C ALA A 399 5.45 27.64 20.01
N GLU A 400 5.21 28.14 21.22
CA GLU A 400 3.88 28.47 21.71
C GLU A 400 3.64 29.97 21.63
N ILE A 401 2.48 30.40 21.13
CA ILE A 401 2.04 31.80 21.13
C ILE A 401 1.78 32.22 22.58
N GLN A 402 2.54 33.18 23.06
CA GLN A 402 2.41 33.74 24.42
C GLN A 402 1.55 35.00 24.44
N ARG A 403 1.64 35.82 23.37
CA ARG A 403 0.93 37.11 23.31
C ARG A 403 0.74 37.55 21.87
N VAL A 404 -0.39 38.15 21.59
CA VAL A 404 -0.74 38.77 20.31
C VAL A 404 -1.14 40.22 20.56
N GLN A 405 -0.59 41.17 19.80
CA GLN A 405 -0.89 42.58 19.92
C GLN A 405 -1.03 43.24 18.56
N ALA A 406 -2.05 44.03 18.32
CA ALA A 406 -2.15 44.91 17.18
C ALA A 406 -1.21 46.11 17.33
N ALA A 407 -0.50 46.48 16.31
CA ALA A 407 0.38 47.66 16.30
C ALA A 407 -0.41 48.99 16.31
N ALA A 408 -1.71 48.95 15.99
CA ALA A 408 -2.61 50.10 16.01
C ALA A 408 -4.01 49.71 16.49
N GLU A 409 -4.66 50.58 17.21
CA GLU A 409 -6.05 50.39 17.66
C GLU A 409 -7.08 50.66 16.54
N LYS A 410 -6.67 51.42 15.49
CA LYS A 410 -7.51 51.82 14.37
C LYS A 410 -6.79 51.55 13.04
N VAL A 411 -7.53 51.09 12.03
CA VAL A 411 -7.03 50.82 10.68
C VAL A 411 -8.08 51.17 9.64
N GLN A 412 -7.69 51.59 8.44
CA GLN A 412 -8.65 51.87 7.34
C GLN A 412 -9.04 50.59 6.60
N ALA A 413 -10.26 50.52 6.09
CA ALA A 413 -10.68 49.46 5.20
C ALA A 413 -9.76 49.36 3.96
N GLY A 414 -9.21 48.16 3.70
CA GLY A 414 -8.25 47.88 2.64
C GLY A 414 -6.78 48.06 3.01
N GLU A 415 -6.46 48.57 4.19
CA GLU A 415 -5.10 48.70 4.68
C GLU A 415 -4.58 47.42 5.35
N LYS A 416 -3.25 47.39 5.56
CA LYS A 416 -2.57 46.29 6.27
C LYS A 416 -2.41 46.65 7.75
N LEU A 417 -3.00 45.84 8.61
CA LEU A 417 -2.77 45.90 10.04
C LEU A 417 -1.53 45.06 10.39
N ALA A 418 -0.55 45.66 11.05
CA ALA A 418 0.58 44.94 11.62
C ALA A 418 0.17 44.32 12.96
N ILE A 419 0.56 43.07 13.19
CA ILE A 419 0.22 42.30 14.40
C ILE A 419 1.52 41.68 14.90
N ASP A 420 1.89 42.01 16.13
CA ASP A 420 3.04 41.43 16.81
C ASP A 420 2.64 40.17 17.55
N VAL A 421 3.27 39.05 17.18
CA VAL A 421 3.07 37.73 17.78
C VAL A 421 4.34 37.36 18.54
N THR A 422 4.24 37.32 19.85
CA THR A 422 5.32 36.87 20.74
C THR A 422 5.18 35.38 20.96
N MET A 423 6.24 34.64 20.66
CA MET A 423 6.29 33.19 20.74
C MET A 423 7.45 32.73 21.60
N LYS A 424 7.29 31.60 22.26
CA LYS A 424 8.34 30.95 23.06
C LYS A 424 8.62 29.54 22.55
N PRO A 425 9.80 29.29 21.97
CA PRO A 425 10.24 27.96 21.63
C PRO A 425 10.40 27.07 22.88
N TYR A 426 10.24 25.77 22.71
CA TYR A 426 10.49 24.81 23.78
C TYR A 426 11.90 25.01 24.37
N ARG A 427 11.97 25.31 25.66
CA ARG A 427 13.22 25.63 26.40
C ARG A 427 14.06 26.77 25.80
N GLY A 428 13.45 27.59 24.91
CA GLY A 428 14.10 28.74 24.28
C GLY A 428 13.70 30.08 24.90
N GLN A 429 14.27 31.15 24.36
CA GLN A 429 13.92 32.53 24.72
C GLN A 429 12.75 33.01 23.86
N GLU A 430 11.92 33.86 24.46
CA GLU A 430 10.83 34.51 23.72
C GLU A 430 11.36 35.39 22.60
N PHE A 431 10.64 35.39 21.50
CA PHE A 431 10.89 36.30 20.37
C PHE A 431 9.57 36.77 19.78
N THR A 432 9.56 37.95 19.17
CA THR A 432 8.38 38.51 18.51
C THR A 432 8.57 38.53 17.01
N ARG A 433 7.50 38.21 16.28
CA ARG A 433 7.40 38.34 14.82
C ARG A 433 6.19 39.18 14.49
N THR A 434 6.37 40.16 13.61
CA THR A 434 5.26 40.96 13.05
C THR A 434 4.71 40.23 11.83
N VAL A 435 3.41 39.94 11.86
CA VAL A 435 2.62 39.45 10.74
C VAL A 435 1.62 40.53 10.35
N TYR A 436 1.03 40.42 9.16
CA TYR A 436 0.14 41.46 8.66
C TYR A 436 -1.23 40.87 8.34
N PHE A 437 -2.29 41.64 8.56
CA PHE A 437 -3.63 41.32 8.13
C PHE A 437 -4.15 42.42 7.20
N THR A 438 -4.56 42.04 5.98
CA THR A 438 -5.18 42.99 5.06
C THR A 438 -6.67 43.07 5.36
N VAL A 439 -7.12 44.20 5.88
CA VAL A 439 -8.54 44.45 6.18
C VAL A 439 -9.36 44.42 4.87
N PRO A 440 -10.53 43.73 4.84
CA PRO A 440 -11.38 43.76 3.64
C PRO A 440 -11.75 45.17 3.25
N LYS A 441 -11.68 45.45 1.93
CA LYS A 441 -11.98 46.78 1.38
C LYS A 441 -13.43 47.22 1.54
N ASP A 442 -14.31 46.25 1.62
CA ASP A 442 -15.76 46.36 1.77
C ASP A 442 -16.22 46.25 3.23
N HIS A 443 -15.29 46.30 4.19
CA HIS A 443 -15.65 46.29 5.59
C HIS A 443 -16.46 47.54 5.98
N PRO A 444 -17.65 47.39 6.59
CA PRO A 444 -18.58 48.53 6.80
C PRO A 444 -18.11 49.56 7.87
N GLY A 445 -16.94 49.30 8.46
CA GLY A 445 -16.47 50.07 9.61
C GLY A 445 -16.85 49.38 10.94
N GLY A 446 -16.31 49.93 12.05
CA GLY A 446 -16.56 49.40 13.39
C GLY A 446 -15.57 48.29 13.83
N LYS A 447 -15.97 47.53 14.83
CA LYS A 447 -15.09 46.56 15.49
C LYS A 447 -14.78 45.35 14.59
N LEU A 448 -13.49 45.04 14.41
CA LEU A 448 -12.99 43.85 13.74
C LEU A 448 -12.24 42.99 14.75
N ASN A 449 -12.73 41.77 14.99
CA ASN A 449 -12.06 40.79 15.83
C ASN A 449 -11.29 39.82 14.95
N LEU A 450 -10.00 39.66 15.23
CA LEU A 450 -9.11 38.75 14.57
C LEU A 450 -8.65 37.67 15.52
N GLN A 451 -8.69 36.42 15.03
CA GLN A 451 -8.04 35.28 15.68
C GLN A 451 -6.68 35.06 15.06
N VAL A 452 -5.67 34.96 15.89
CA VAL A 452 -4.29 34.59 15.51
C VAL A 452 -3.95 33.29 16.17
N ARG A 453 -3.67 32.24 15.39
CA ARG A 453 -3.44 30.89 15.92
C ARG A 453 -2.34 30.15 15.19
N GLY A 454 -1.78 29.14 15.82
CA GLY A 454 -0.95 28.15 15.16
C GLY A 454 -1.79 27.20 14.28
N GLY A 455 -1.19 26.68 13.23
CA GLY A 455 -1.86 25.72 12.34
C GLY A 455 -2.15 24.38 13.02
N SER A 456 -1.37 23.98 14.01
CA SER A 456 -1.57 22.76 14.80
C SER A 456 -2.77 22.82 15.73
N SER A 457 -3.14 24.03 16.21
CA SER A 457 -4.15 24.21 17.25
C SER A 457 -5.57 23.80 16.86
N MET A 458 -5.88 23.73 15.57
CA MET A 458 -7.21 23.34 15.08
C MET A 458 -7.33 21.88 14.67
N ALA A 459 -6.23 21.21 14.35
CA ALA A 459 -6.28 19.84 13.82
C ALA A 459 -6.95 18.84 14.78
N TRP A 460 -6.62 18.90 16.08
CA TRP A 460 -7.22 18.03 17.09
C TRP A 460 -8.68 18.37 17.40
N ILE A 461 -9.06 19.66 17.37
CA ILE A 461 -10.46 20.11 17.58
C ILE A 461 -11.34 19.58 16.44
N ILE A 462 -10.85 19.65 15.20
CA ILE A 462 -11.54 19.13 14.01
C ILE A 462 -11.72 17.62 14.12
N GLU A 463 -10.70 16.90 14.56
CA GLU A 463 -10.75 15.45 14.77
C GLU A 463 -11.72 15.07 15.90
N LEU A 464 -11.73 15.84 17.00
CA LEU A 464 -12.67 15.65 18.09
C LEU A 464 -14.12 15.88 17.64
N LEU A 465 -14.37 16.93 16.86
CA LEU A 465 -15.70 17.22 16.30
C LEU A 465 -16.16 16.17 15.28
N ARG A 466 -15.24 15.63 14.47
CA ARG A 466 -15.52 14.48 13.60
C ARG A 466 -15.96 13.25 14.40
N LYS A 467 -15.26 12.92 15.49
CA LYS A 467 -15.62 11.80 16.38
C LYS A 467 -16.98 12.00 17.04
N GLN A 468 -17.26 13.17 17.54
CA GLN A 468 -18.57 13.49 18.15
C GLN A 468 -19.73 13.43 17.14
N GLN A 469 -19.51 13.74 15.86
CA GLN A 469 -20.55 13.64 14.82
C GLN A 469 -20.82 12.19 14.39
N GLN A 470 -19.87 11.27 14.58
CA GLN A 470 -20.08 9.85 14.28
C GLN A 470 -20.89 9.12 15.36
N GLU A 471 -20.94 9.64 16.58
CA GLU A 471 -21.56 8.94 17.74
C GLU A 471 -23.02 9.27 18.01
N GLY A 472 -23.71 10.07 17.22
CA GLY A 472 -25.15 10.18 17.39
C GLY A 472 -25.85 11.52 17.12
N VAL A 473 -26.11 11.82 15.86
CA VAL A 473 -27.20 12.72 15.47
C VAL A 473 -27.97 12.09 14.30
N PRO A 474 -29.34 11.98 14.37
CA PRO A 474 -30.14 11.53 13.24
C PRO A 474 -29.90 12.47 12.05
N ALA A 475 -29.61 11.91 10.90
CA ALA A 475 -29.37 12.63 9.65
C ALA A 475 -30.61 13.44 9.25
N ALA A 476 -30.70 14.68 9.70
CA ALA A 476 -31.50 15.69 9.01
C ALA A 476 -30.92 15.84 7.62
N LYS A 477 -31.77 15.75 6.60
CA LYS A 477 -31.43 15.86 5.18
C LYS A 477 -30.52 17.06 4.92
N LYS A 478 -29.20 16.89 5.01
CA LYS A 478 -28.23 17.84 4.46
C LYS A 478 -28.28 17.68 2.95
N GLN A 479 -28.64 18.74 2.26
CA GLN A 479 -28.30 18.89 0.84
C GLN A 479 -26.78 18.79 0.77
N GLU A 480 -26.26 17.59 0.40
CA GLU A 480 -24.85 17.41 0.09
C GLU A 480 -24.53 18.35 -1.09
N GLN A 481 -23.85 19.47 -0.80
CA GLN A 481 -23.17 20.20 -1.87
C GLN A 481 -22.34 19.15 -2.62
N ARG A 482 -22.58 19.02 -3.94
CA ARG A 482 -21.87 18.09 -4.81
C ARG A 482 -20.38 18.44 -4.78
N ARG A 483 -19.65 17.85 -3.85
CA ARG A 483 -18.19 17.93 -3.82
C ARG A 483 -17.64 17.01 -4.88
N THR A 484 -16.63 17.48 -5.60
CA THR A 484 -15.91 16.70 -6.62
C THR A 484 -14.57 16.23 -6.05
N LEU A 485 -13.92 15.30 -6.72
CA LEU A 485 -12.54 14.91 -6.39
C LEU A 485 -11.60 16.13 -6.41
N ALA A 486 -11.78 17.02 -7.40
CA ALA A 486 -11.00 18.26 -7.53
C ALA A 486 -11.13 19.17 -6.30
N ASP A 487 -12.32 19.28 -5.69
CA ASP A 487 -12.54 20.07 -4.47
C ASP A 487 -11.73 19.48 -3.29
N TYR A 488 -11.67 18.14 -3.16
CA TYR A 488 -10.87 17.48 -2.12
C TYR A 488 -9.37 17.67 -2.35
N VAL A 489 -8.90 17.52 -3.59
CA VAL A 489 -7.49 17.77 -3.96
C VAL A 489 -7.11 19.21 -3.64
N GLN A 490 -7.94 20.17 -4.00
CA GLN A 490 -7.72 21.60 -3.71
C GLN A 490 -7.72 21.86 -2.19
N ALA A 491 -8.66 21.29 -1.46
CA ALA A 491 -8.74 21.43 0.00
C ALA A 491 -7.49 20.86 0.68
N THR A 492 -7.02 19.70 0.25
CA THR A 492 -5.78 19.08 0.77
C THR A 492 -4.56 19.97 0.50
N ASN A 493 -4.41 20.49 -0.73
CA ASN A 493 -3.29 21.37 -1.08
C ASN A 493 -3.28 22.67 -0.28
N ASN A 494 -4.45 23.21 0.05
CA ASN A 494 -4.62 24.49 0.75
C ASN A 494 -4.81 24.36 2.27
N ALA A 495 -4.81 23.13 2.82
CA ALA A 495 -4.96 22.92 4.26
C ALA A 495 -3.88 23.66 5.06
N ASP A 496 -4.22 24.10 6.27
CA ASP A 496 -3.28 24.76 7.16
C ASP A 496 -2.11 23.82 7.50
N LYS A 497 -0.93 24.39 7.74
CA LYS A 497 0.28 23.65 8.13
C LYS A 497 0.60 23.89 9.58
N ASN A 498 1.10 22.88 10.26
CA ASN A 498 1.43 22.98 11.68
C ASN A 498 2.49 24.06 11.97
N ASN A 499 3.29 24.40 11.00
CA ASN A 499 4.34 25.42 11.09
C ASN A 499 3.92 26.78 10.49
N GLU A 500 2.63 27.12 10.56
CA GLU A 500 2.11 28.41 10.10
C GLU A 500 1.46 29.17 11.27
N ILE A 501 1.63 30.49 11.29
CA ILE A 501 0.73 31.39 12.00
C ILE A 501 -0.41 31.72 11.04
N ILE A 502 -1.61 31.57 11.52
CA ILE A 502 -2.84 31.84 10.77
C ILE A 502 -3.53 33.03 11.42
N VAL A 503 -3.81 34.04 10.60
CA VAL A 503 -4.61 35.22 10.99
C VAL A 503 -5.91 35.17 10.21
N ASP A 504 -7.03 35.16 10.92
CA ASP A 504 -8.37 35.11 10.33
C ASP A 504 -9.37 35.95 11.11
N ILE A 505 -10.49 36.28 10.50
CA ILE A 505 -11.60 36.97 11.17
C ILE A 505 -12.26 35.97 12.11
N ALA A 506 -12.46 36.38 13.36
CA ALA A 506 -13.09 35.52 14.39
C ALA A 506 -14.48 35.05 13.98
N SER A 507 -14.76 33.77 14.18
CA SER A 507 -15.93 33.05 13.64
C SER A 507 -17.29 33.68 13.96
N GLY A 508 -17.40 34.39 15.10
CA GLY A 508 -18.60 35.09 15.50
C GLY A 508 -18.98 36.31 14.65
N GLN A 509 -17.99 36.91 13.93
CA GLN A 509 -18.24 38.07 13.06
C GLN A 509 -18.48 37.69 11.58
N GLN A 510 -18.07 36.49 11.15
CA GLN A 510 -18.34 36.01 9.79
C GLN A 510 -19.84 35.87 9.52
N GLN A 511 -20.66 35.62 10.56
CA GLN A 511 -22.12 35.50 10.43
C GLN A 511 -22.84 36.84 10.27
N MET A 512 -22.24 37.95 10.66
CA MET A 512 -22.88 39.28 10.54
C MET A 512 -22.78 39.89 9.13
N ASN A 513 -21.79 39.46 8.33
CA ASN A 513 -21.55 39.98 6.97
C ASN A 513 -21.95 39.00 5.85
N ALA A 514 -22.40 37.78 6.22
CA ALA A 514 -22.88 36.80 5.23
C ALA A 514 -24.36 37.03 4.96
N ASN A 515 -24.74 36.98 3.69
CA ASN A 515 -26.11 37.00 3.19
C ASN A 515 -27.03 36.13 4.08
N PRO A 516 -28.17 36.65 4.61
CA PRO A 516 -29.05 35.92 5.52
C PRO A 516 -29.59 34.57 4.98
N ASN A 517 -29.40 34.31 3.67
CA ASN A 517 -29.69 33.00 3.04
C ASN A 517 -28.53 31.99 3.12
N ALA A 518 -27.40 32.33 3.75
CA ALA A 518 -26.24 31.45 3.91
C ALA A 518 -26.20 30.76 5.32
N GLN A 519 -27.38 30.53 5.94
CA GLN A 519 -27.48 29.81 7.24
C GLN A 519 -27.00 28.36 7.21
N ASP A 520 -26.56 27.85 6.05
CA ASP A 520 -26.07 26.46 5.87
C ASP A 520 -24.54 26.31 5.79
N ALA A 521 -23.77 27.36 6.10
CA ALA A 521 -22.32 27.23 6.25
C ALA A 521 -21.98 26.53 7.60
N GLY A 522 -22.43 25.30 7.75
CA GLY A 522 -22.04 24.46 8.88
C GLY A 522 -20.53 24.21 8.92
N LEU A 523 -20.08 23.28 9.74
CA LEU A 523 -18.68 22.90 9.99
C LEU A 523 -17.78 22.92 8.72
N ALA A 524 -18.34 22.66 7.52
CA ALA A 524 -17.65 22.72 6.24
C ALA A 524 -17.23 24.15 5.83
N GLY A 525 -18.01 25.16 6.19
CA GLY A 525 -17.63 26.58 6.00
C GLY A 525 -16.54 27.01 6.98
N MET A 526 -16.58 26.48 8.20
CA MET A 526 -15.50 26.67 9.19
C MET A 526 -14.18 26.02 8.72
N LEU A 527 -14.24 24.84 8.09
CA LEU A 527 -13.07 24.12 7.58
C LEU A 527 -12.47 24.75 6.30
N ALA A 528 -13.28 25.38 5.47
CA ALA A 528 -12.80 26.10 4.29
C ALA A 528 -12.03 27.38 4.65
N GLY A 529 -12.20 27.87 5.88
CA GLY A 529 -11.65 29.13 6.34
C GLY A 529 -12.30 30.35 5.66
N SER A 530 -12.07 31.51 6.24
CA SER A 530 -12.47 32.77 5.65
C SER A 530 -11.68 33.06 4.36
N PRO A 531 -12.27 33.67 3.33
CA PRO A 531 -11.53 34.13 2.15
C PRO A 531 -10.45 35.19 2.50
N PHE A 532 -10.47 35.70 3.71
CA PHE A 532 -9.52 36.70 4.21
C PHE A 532 -8.37 36.08 5.02
N LYS A 533 -8.41 34.76 5.25
CA LYS A 533 -7.37 34.04 5.98
C LYS A 533 -5.98 34.27 5.38
N GLN A 534 -5.02 34.66 6.23
CA GLN A 534 -3.63 34.86 5.86
C GLN A 534 -2.73 33.93 6.65
N LYS A 535 -1.70 33.37 5.99
CA LYS A 535 -0.83 32.32 6.51
C LYS A 535 0.64 32.77 6.44
N TYR A 536 1.36 32.52 7.51
CA TYR A 536 2.78 32.90 7.65
C TYR A 536 3.60 31.67 8.07
N PRO A 537 4.47 31.14 7.22
CA PRO A 537 5.26 29.96 7.50
C PRO A 537 6.42 30.28 8.46
N PHE A 538 6.78 29.30 9.29
CA PHE A 538 7.90 29.35 10.23
C PHE A 538 8.69 28.05 10.23
N ASP A 539 9.86 28.08 10.91
CA ASP A 539 10.70 26.90 11.11
C ASP A 539 10.36 26.11 12.39
N PHE A 540 9.27 26.49 13.06
CA PHE A 540 8.71 25.83 14.23
C PHE A 540 7.27 25.40 13.96
N ILE A 541 6.85 24.32 14.56
CA ILE A 541 5.43 24.03 14.74
C ILE A 541 4.90 25.11 15.70
N ILE A 542 3.84 25.78 15.30
CA ILE A 542 3.24 26.87 16.08
C ILE A 542 2.03 26.34 16.81
N ASP A 543 2.01 26.45 18.12
CA ASP A 543 0.92 26.07 18.99
C ASP A 543 0.36 27.30 19.73
N GLY A 544 -0.86 27.17 20.25
CA GLY A 544 -1.55 28.26 20.93
C GLY A 544 -2.29 29.21 20.01
N GLU A 545 -3.01 30.15 20.63
CA GLU A 545 -3.83 31.15 19.94
C GLU A 545 -3.97 32.43 20.75
N GLY A 546 -4.42 33.50 20.11
CA GLY A 546 -4.79 34.76 20.74
C GLY A 546 -5.78 35.54 19.91
N GLU A 547 -6.51 36.43 20.52
CA GLU A 547 -7.49 37.28 19.87
C GLU A 547 -7.11 38.75 20.03
N ILE A 548 -7.33 39.53 18.99
CA ILE A 548 -7.18 40.98 19.01
C ILE A 548 -8.45 41.65 18.44
N SER A 549 -8.69 42.85 18.86
CA SER A 549 -9.79 43.66 18.39
C SER A 549 -9.31 45.03 18.01
N VAL A 550 -9.68 45.50 16.81
CA VAL A 550 -9.36 46.82 16.27
C VAL A 550 -10.58 47.50 15.72
N GLU A 551 -10.54 48.83 15.65
CA GLU A 551 -11.61 49.64 15.05
C GLU A 551 -11.26 49.89 13.57
N VAL A 552 -12.16 49.47 12.64
CA VAL A 552 -12.02 49.76 11.21
C VAL A 552 -12.74 51.08 10.91
N ILE A 553 -12.02 51.97 10.29
CA ILE A 553 -12.55 53.24 9.76
C ILE A 553 -12.98 52.95 8.32
N SER A 554 -14.28 53.12 8.03
CA SER A 554 -14.80 53.08 6.66
C SER A 554 -14.22 54.24 5.85
N ARG A 555 -13.93 54.01 4.58
CA ARG A 555 -13.50 55.08 3.66
C ARG A 555 -14.60 56.06 3.39
#